data_d6a60fee46e7117f787c6f5efcd73978
#
_entry.id   d6a60fee46e7117f787c6f5efcd73978
#
_cell.length_a   1.000
_cell.length_b   1.000
_cell.length_c   1.000
_cell.angle_alpha   90.00
_cell.angle_beta   90.00
_cell.angle_gamma   90.00
#
_symmetry.space_group_name_H-M   'P 1'
#
loop_
_entity.id
_entity.type
_entity.pdbx_description
1 polymer ?
#
loop_
_entity_poly.entity_id
_entity_poly.type
_entity_poly.pdbx_seq_one_letter_code
_entity_poly.pdbx_strand_id
1 'polypeptide(L)'
;MKEVILSHDSEAKIYIVPDEVADNLDKYCWDFAAKWVWHGPEKNRFLHEFSKGQFGVVFGAPDFIDYLNKWAFPEHQSRLIKGLGCYDYEIPEEYKHYPKYNF
;
A
#
# COMPACT_ATOMS: atom_id res chain seq x y z
N MET A 1 8.12 13.22 -6.93
CA MET A 1 7.93 11.78 -6.66
C MET A 1 9.05 11.27 -5.79
N LYS A 2 8.75 10.47 -4.78
CA LYS A 2 9.73 9.88 -3.86
C LYS A 2 9.53 8.38 -3.75
N GLU A 3 10.59 7.65 -3.44
CA GLU A 3 10.52 6.20 -3.27
C GLU A 3 10.15 5.84 -1.84
N VAL A 4 9.28 4.84 -1.70
CA VAL A 4 8.84 4.28 -0.42
C VAL A 4 8.90 2.76 -0.49
N ILE A 5 8.94 2.11 0.66
CA ILE A 5 8.88 0.65 0.75
C ILE A 5 7.52 0.24 1.30
N LEU A 6 6.80 -0.55 0.53
CA LEU A 6 5.53 -1.14 0.97
C LEU A 6 5.70 -2.65 1.02
N SER A 7 5.21 -3.26 2.09
CA SER A 7 5.28 -4.71 2.27
C SER A 7 3.90 -5.31 2.52
N HIS A 8 3.77 -6.58 2.14
CA HIS A 8 2.55 -7.36 2.32
C HIS A 8 2.93 -8.84 2.27
N ASP A 9 2.44 -9.62 3.21
CA ASP A 9 2.74 -11.06 3.30
C ASP A 9 4.24 -11.36 3.27
N SER A 10 5.00 -10.62 4.06
CA SER A 10 6.46 -10.78 4.19
C SER A 10 7.25 -10.46 2.93
N GLU A 11 6.64 -9.81 1.96
CA GLU A 11 7.32 -9.38 0.74
C GLU A 11 7.39 -7.86 0.69
N ALA A 12 8.59 -7.29 0.53
CA ALA A 12 8.82 -5.86 0.46
C ALA A 12 9.15 -5.42 -0.96
N LYS A 13 8.63 -4.28 -1.38
CA LYS A 13 8.84 -3.72 -2.71
C LYS A 13 9.00 -2.20 -2.62
N ILE A 14 9.79 -1.65 -3.52
CA ILE A 14 9.96 -0.20 -3.66
C ILE A 14 8.98 0.32 -4.70
N TYR A 15 8.25 1.35 -4.31
CA TYR A 15 7.33 2.08 -5.20
C TYR A 15 7.73 3.54 -5.24
N ILE A 16 7.47 4.21 -6.35
CA ILE A 16 7.59 5.66 -6.42
C ILE A 16 6.19 6.26 -6.33
N VAL A 17 6.03 7.25 -5.44
CA VAL A 17 4.74 7.86 -5.13
C VAL A 17 4.89 9.39 -5.05
N PRO A 18 3.77 10.16 -5.09
CA PRO A 18 3.85 11.60 -4.87
C PRO A 18 4.55 11.96 -3.57
N ASP A 19 5.28 13.07 -3.58
CA ASP A 19 6.04 13.52 -2.41
C ASP A 19 5.17 13.64 -1.15
N GLU A 20 3.95 14.16 -1.30
CA GLU A 20 3.02 14.29 -0.18
C GLU A 20 2.70 12.93 0.45
N VAL A 21 2.52 11.90 -0.37
CA VAL A 21 2.25 10.54 0.13
C VAL A 21 3.48 10.00 0.85
N ALA A 22 4.67 10.16 0.28
CA ALA A 22 5.90 9.69 0.90
C ALA A 22 6.16 10.37 2.24
N ASP A 23 5.92 11.68 2.31
CA ASP A 23 6.17 12.47 3.53
C ASP A 23 5.13 12.21 4.62
N ASN A 24 3.98 11.62 4.28
CA ASN A 24 2.89 11.29 5.22
C ASN A 24 2.40 9.85 5.00
N LEU A 25 3.33 8.94 4.77
CA LEU A 25 3.02 7.58 4.34
C LEU A 25 2.08 6.84 5.28
N ASP A 26 2.36 6.89 6.58
CA ASP A 26 1.52 6.21 7.58
C ASP A 26 0.08 6.68 7.52
N LYS A 27 -0.13 7.98 7.38
CA LYS A 27 -1.47 8.56 7.30
C LYS A 27 -2.22 8.07 6.07
N TYR A 28 -1.59 8.15 4.89
CA TYR A 28 -2.24 7.73 3.65
C TYR A 28 -2.54 6.24 3.62
N CYS A 29 -1.59 5.42 4.06
CA CYS A 29 -1.79 3.98 4.12
C CYS A 29 -2.86 3.59 5.14
N TRP A 30 -2.86 4.25 6.31
CA TRP A 30 -3.84 3.99 7.34
C TRP A 30 -5.25 4.40 6.90
N ASP A 31 -5.39 5.59 6.31
CA ASP A 31 -6.68 6.07 5.80
C ASP A 31 -7.21 5.13 4.71
N PHE A 32 -6.34 4.64 3.83
CA PHE A 32 -6.73 3.66 2.83
C PHE A 32 -7.23 2.37 3.49
N ALA A 33 -6.42 1.78 4.37
CA ALA A 33 -6.73 0.49 4.98
C ALA A 33 -7.93 0.53 5.93
N ALA A 34 -8.08 1.62 6.69
CA ALA A 34 -9.10 1.72 7.72
C ALA A 34 -10.41 2.35 7.22
N LYS A 35 -10.37 3.14 6.15
CA LYS A 35 -11.54 3.88 5.68
C LYS A 35 -11.92 3.56 4.24
N TRP A 36 -10.99 3.72 3.29
CA TRP A 36 -11.29 3.55 1.87
C TRP A 36 -11.74 2.13 1.52
N VAL A 37 -11.03 1.15 2.00
CA VAL A 37 -11.30 -0.27 1.72
C VAL A 37 -12.70 -0.66 2.22
N TRP A 38 -13.12 -0.12 3.36
CA TRP A 38 -14.40 -0.45 3.99
C TRP A 38 -15.57 0.37 3.46
N HIS A 39 -15.34 1.62 3.10
CA HIS A 39 -16.43 2.58 2.83
C HIS A 39 -16.36 3.26 1.46
N GLY A 40 -15.28 3.04 0.71
CA GLY A 40 -15.11 3.66 -0.60
C GLY A 40 -15.98 3.04 -1.69
N PRO A 41 -15.94 3.60 -2.92
CA PRO A 41 -16.78 3.12 -4.01
C PRO A 41 -16.43 1.72 -4.51
N GLU A 42 -15.22 1.22 -4.18
CA GLU A 42 -14.76 -0.11 -4.58
C GLU A 42 -14.80 -1.11 -3.42
N LYS A 43 -15.52 -0.83 -2.35
CA LYS A 43 -15.53 -1.67 -1.14
C LYS A 43 -15.89 -3.13 -1.43
N ASN A 44 -16.75 -3.40 -2.39
CA ASN A 44 -17.16 -4.76 -2.72
C ASN A 44 -16.03 -5.59 -3.32
N ARG A 45 -15.05 -4.94 -3.93
CA ARG A 45 -13.86 -5.61 -4.47
C ARG A 45 -12.99 -6.19 -3.36
N PHE A 46 -12.96 -5.54 -2.22
CA PHE A 46 -12.10 -5.93 -1.09
C PHE A 46 -12.80 -6.86 -0.09
N LEU A 47 -14.13 -6.87 -0.07
CA LEU A 47 -14.90 -7.63 0.93
C LEU A 47 -15.00 -9.09 0.54
N HIS A 48 -14.63 -9.97 1.46
CA HIS A 48 -14.69 -11.43 1.27
C HIS A 48 -15.38 -12.10 2.42
N GLU A 49 -16.15 -13.16 2.14
CA GLU A 49 -16.73 -14.01 3.16
C GLU A 49 -15.79 -15.17 3.44
N PHE A 50 -15.24 -15.22 4.66
CA PHE A 50 -14.32 -16.28 5.09
C PHE A 50 -15.03 -17.49 5.64
N SER A 51 -16.15 -17.26 6.33
CA SER A 51 -17.07 -18.31 6.78
C SER A 51 -18.46 -17.73 6.79
N LYS A 52 -19.47 -18.60 6.88
CA LYS A 52 -20.87 -18.18 6.78
C LYS A 52 -21.18 -17.05 7.77
N GLY A 53 -21.54 -15.89 7.24
CA GLY A 53 -21.87 -14.71 8.02
C GLY A 53 -20.67 -13.91 8.54
N GLN A 54 -19.43 -14.33 8.23
CA GLN A 54 -18.23 -13.64 8.68
C GLN A 54 -17.47 -13.07 7.49
N PHE A 55 -17.35 -11.74 7.48
CA PHE A 55 -16.72 -10.99 6.38
C PHE A 55 -15.48 -10.29 6.86
N GLY A 56 -14.53 -10.11 5.95
CA GLY A 56 -13.35 -9.30 6.16
C GLY A 56 -12.88 -8.70 4.85
N VAL A 57 -11.87 -7.86 4.90
CA VAL A 57 -11.31 -7.24 3.69
C VAL A 57 -9.96 -7.86 3.38
N VAL A 58 -9.67 -8.01 2.09
CA VAL A 58 -8.40 -8.50 1.58
C VAL A 58 -7.85 -7.46 0.61
N PHE A 59 -6.66 -6.97 0.88
CA PHE A 59 -6.00 -5.97 0.04
C PHE A 59 -4.49 -6.02 0.30
N GLY A 60 -3.73 -5.35 -0.57
CA GLY A 60 -2.28 -5.27 -0.44
C GLY A 60 -1.74 -3.98 -1.04
N ALA A 61 -0.41 -3.87 -1.12
CA ALA A 61 0.25 -2.69 -1.67
C ALA A 61 -0.22 -2.34 -3.09
N PRO A 62 -0.39 -3.30 -4.03
CA PRO A 62 -0.90 -2.96 -5.35
C PRO A 62 -2.24 -2.26 -5.34
N ASP A 63 -3.13 -2.61 -4.40
CA ASP A 63 -4.43 -1.96 -4.26
C ASP A 63 -4.31 -0.52 -3.79
N PHE A 64 -3.36 -0.26 -2.89
CA PHE A 64 -3.06 1.10 -2.45
C PHE A 64 -2.54 1.95 -3.60
N ILE A 65 -1.65 1.42 -4.42
CA ILE A 65 -1.12 2.12 -5.60
C ILE A 65 -2.24 2.41 -6.61
N ASP A 66 -3.15 1.46 -6.83
CA ASP A 66 -4.33 1.66 -7.66
C ASP A 66 -5.20 2.81 -7.13
N TYR A 67 -5.41 2.85 -5.82
CA TYR A 67 -6.15 3.92 -5.16
C TYR A 67 -5.49 5.28 -5.41
N LEU A 68 -4.18 5.38 -5.24
CA LEU A 68 -3.46 6.62 -5.52
C LEU A 68 -3.65 7.05 -6.97
N ASN A 69 -3.53 6.13 -7.91
CA ASN A 69 -3.55 6.43 -9.34
C ASN A 69 -4.94 6.77 -9.88
N LYS A 70 -5.97 6.17 -9.31
CA LYS A 70 -7.35 6.40 -9.80
C LYS A 70 -8.05 7.53 -9.06
N TRP A 71 -7.78 7.70 -7.77
CA TRP A 71 -8.61 8.55 -6.91
C TRP A 71 -7.87 9.71 -6.28
N ALA A 72 -6.76 9.44 -5.58
CA ALA A 72 -6.11 10.47 -4.78
C ALA A 72 -5.19 11.38 -5.59
N PHE A 73 -4.40 10.83 -6.49
CA PHE A 73 -3.39 11.56 -7.27
C PHE A 73 -3.35 11.05 -8.73
N PRO A 74 -4.45 11.19 -9.48
CA PRO A 74 -4.51 10.63 -10.85
C PRO A 74 -3.54 11.31 -11.83
N GLU A 75 -3.10 12.52 -11.54
CA GLU A 75 -2.18 13.27 -12.40
C GLU A 75 -0.71 12.94 -12.16
N HIS A 76 -0.40 12.22 -11.09
CA HIS A 76 0.96 11.84 -10.69
C HIS A 76 1.02 10.36 -10.43
N GLN A 77 1.13 9.57 -11.50
CA GLN A 77 1.03 8.11 -11.43
C GLN A 77 2.16 7.48 -10.63
N SER A 78 1.77 6.69 -9.63
CA SER A 78 2.68 5.89 -8.82
C SER A 78 2.94 4.55 -9.52
N ARG A 79 4.12 3.96 -9.30
CA ARG A 79 4.46 2.68 -9.92
C ARG A 79 5.48 1.89 -9.12
N LEU A 80 5.53 0.59 -9.38
CA LEU A 80 6.51 -0.30 -8.82
C LEU A 80 7.89 -0.02 -9.44
N ILE A 81 8.92 0.07 -8.60
CA ILE A 81 10.31 0.23 -9.03
C ILE A 81 11.02 -1.13 -9.02
N LYS A 82 11.05 -1.82 -7.86
CA LYS A 82 11.67 -3.15 -7.77
C LYS A 82 11.24 -3.88 -6.50
N GLY A 83 11.34 -5.20 -6.52
CA GLY A 83 11.14 -6.02 -5.33
C GLY A 83 12.41 -6.12 -4.51
N LEU A 84 12.26 -6.23 -3.19
CA LEU A 84 13.36 -6.43 -2.25
C LEU A 84 13.37 -7.86 -1.68
N GLY A 85 12.40 -8.69 -2.05
CA GLY A 85 12.30 -10.06 -1.57
C GLY A 85 11.59 -10.18 -0.23
N CYS A 86 11.92 -11.23 0.52
CA CYS A 86 11.25 -11.56 1.76
C CYS A 86 11.54 -10.55 2.86
N TYR A 87 10.50 -10.07 3.53
CA TYR A 87 10.59 -9.07 4.60
C TYR A 87 11.16 -9.64 5.90
N ASP A 88 11.24 -10.96 6.04
CA ASP A 88 11.80 -11.60 7.22
C ASP A 88 13.30 -11.36 7.37
N TYR A 89 13.95 -10.91 6.31
CA TYR A 89 15.36 -10.53 6.34
C TYR A 89 15.48 -9.03 6.50
N GLU A 90 16.60 -8.59 7.04
CA GLU A 90 16.86 -7.16 7.18
C GLU A 90 16.81 -6.47 5.82
N ILE A 91 16.15 -5.32 5.79
CA ILE A 91 16.16 -4.45 4.62
C ILE A 91 17.61 -4.01 4.37
N PRO A 92 18.11 -4.06 3.13
CA PRO A 92 19.45 -3.60 2.83
C PRO A 92 19.73 -2.20 3.37
N GLU A 93 20.96 -1.97 3.83
CA GLU A 93 21.37 -0.72 4.47
C GLU A 93 21.02 0.51 3.63
N GLU A 94 21.15 0.41 2.31
CA GLU A 94 20.87 1.50 1.38
C GLU A 94 19.40 1.95 1.38
N TYR A 95 18.48 1.12 1.89
CA TYR A 95 17.05 1.41 1.93
C TYR A 95 16.50 1.65 3.35
N LYS A 96 17.34 1.55 4.38
CA LYS A 96 16.86 1.60 5.77
C LYS A 96 16.18 2.91 6.15
N HIS A 97 16.52 4.00 5.51
CA HIS A 97 15.95 5.32 5.80
C HIS A 97 14.75 5.68 4.92
N TYR A 98 14.36 4.81 4.00
CA TYR A 98 13.16 5.04 3.19
C TYR A 98 11.90 4.98 4.05
N PRO A 99 10.88 5.81 3.77
CA PRO A 99 9.57 5.62 4.40
C PRO A 99 9.04 4.22 4.13
N LYS A 100 8.46 3.58 5.16
CA LYS A 100 8.02 2.18 5.08
C LYS A 100 6.63 2.02 5.67
N TYR A 101 5.84 1.13 5.08
CA TYR A 101 4.57 0.72 5.64
C TYR A 101 4.32 -0.75 5.32
N ASN A 102 3.85 -1.50 6.31
CA ASN A 102 3.51 -2.91 6.16
C ASN A 102 1.99 -3.09 6.23
N PHE A 103 1.43 -3.54 5.13
CA PHE A 103 0.00 -3.84 5.04
C PHE A 103 -0.37 -5.16 5.69
#